data_6bda7d543e3cff001c2fe87988546f97
#
_entry.id   6bda7d543e3cff001c2fe87988546f97
#
_cell.length_a   1.000
_cell.length_b   1.000
_cell.length_c   1.000
_cell.angle_alpha   90.00
_cell.angle_beta   90.00
_cell.angle_gamma   90.00
#
_symmetry.space_group_name_H-M   'P 1'
#
loop_
_entity.id
_entity.type
_entity.pdbx_description
1 polymer ?
#
loop_
_entity_poly.entity_id
_entity_poly.type
_entity_poly.pdbx_seq_one_letter_code
_entity_poly.pdbx_strand_id
1 'polypeptide(L)'
;MADLVTPSFGKVTASKTLDGHTGFIWDVALSGNGQILASVSNDMMIRLWNANTGLQRGAAKDNGHSNWVRCVRFSPMGRFLATASDDMTIRISDVNTGFTYRMLQGHTGRVRAVEFSTDGRTLASASDDFTVRLWNVSSGSLLKTLNGHSGWVRAVAFSPDGKILASTSDDNTIRLWDTTTGNEIHRLIGHESSIRAVCFSPNGKLLASGSQNKDLRIWNTTSGALLNVLQGHSGPLRVIAFSTDGNLVASAADDLTIRVWAAPAGFACVRVLTGYSGWVRAITLSRDENMVVYTSDDMTIKIWSSA
;
A
#
# COMPACT_ATOMS: atom_id res chain seq x y z
N MET A 1 18.53 -19.33 -27.24
CA MET A 1 17.58 -18.25 -27.10
C MET A 1 16.46 -18.83 -26.27
N ALA A 2 16.50 -18.55 -24.96
CA ALA A 2 15.43 -18.98 -24.05
C ALA A 2 14.28 -17.99 -24.23
N ASP A 3 13.11 -18.49 -24.61
CA ASP A 3 11.88 -17.75 -24.66
C ASP A 3 11.62 -17.16 -23.28
N LEU A 4 11.79 -15.84 -23.16
CA LEU A 4 11.29 -15.08 -22.03
C LEU A 4 9.77 -15.24 -22.07
N VAL A 5 9.26 -16.14 -21.22
CA VAL A 5 7.84 -16.22 -20.90
C VAL A 5 7.45 -14.86 -20.39
N THR A 6 6.91 -14.03 -21.26
CA THR A 6 6.28 -12.77 -20.85
C THR A 6 5.12 -13.15 -19.94
N PRO A 7 5.08 -12.68 -18.67
CA PRO A 7 3.91 -12.89 -17.84
C PRO A 7 2.71 -12.34 -18.59
N SER A 8 1.66 -13.12 -18.66
CA SER A 8 0.48 -12.89 -19.49
C SER A 8 -0.42 -11.77 -18.95
N PHE A 9 0.10 -10.55 -18.87
CA PHE A 9 -0.77 -9.39 -18.98
C PHE A 9 -1.11 -9.24 -20.49
N GLY A 10 -1.92 -10.17 -21.00
CA GLY A 10 -2.57 -10.04 -22.30
C GLY A 10 -3.29 -8.70 -22.42
N LYS A 11 -3.96 -8.43 -23.53
CA LYS A 11 -4.76 -7.22 -23.66
C LYS A 11 -5.67 -7.07 -22.43
N VAL A 12 -5.22 -6.27 -21.46
CA VAL A 12 -5.97 -5.99 -20.24
C VAL A 12 -7.01 -4.96 -20.64
N THR A 13 -8.25 -5.35 -20.67
CA THR A 13 -9.36 -4.43 -20.89
C THR A 13 -9.91 -4.03 -19.53
N ALA A 14 -10.18 -2.73 -19.30
CA ALA A 14 -10.89 -2.29 -18.12
C ALA A 14 -12.27 -2.99 -18.10
N SER A 15 -12.40 -4.00 -17.25
CA SER A 15 -13.59 -4.84 -17.24
C SER A 15 -14.73 -4.24 -16.45
N LYS A 16 -14.41 -3.40 -15.43
CA LYS A 16 -15.41 -2.83 -14.53
C LYS A 16 -14.98 -1.48 -13.98
N THR A 17 -15.98 -0.60 -13.84
CA THR A 17 -15.89 0.66 -13.11
C THR A 17 -16.84 0.57 -11.92
N LEU A 18 -16.36 0.85 -10.71
CA LEU A 18 -17.16 0.83 -9.49
C LEU A 18 -17.41 2.28 -9.07
N ASP A 19 -18.67 2.65 -9.04
CA ASP A 19 -19.15 3.97 -8.67
C ASP A 19 -19.86 3.94 -7.32
N GLY A 20 -19.78 5.03 -6.57
CA GLY A 20 -20.53 5.13 -5.32
C GLY A 20 -19.92 6.05 -4.28
N HIS A 21 -18.59 6.23 -4.24
CA HIS A 21 -17.97 7.24 -3.37
C HIS A 21 -18.32 8.65 -3.87
N THR A 22 -18.51 9.57 -2.93
CA THR A 22 -18.81 10.98 -3.21
C THR A 22 -17.61 11.90 -2.99
N GLY A 23 -16.45 11.32 -2.74
CA GLY A 23 -15.18 12.01 -2.55
C GLY A 23 -14.02 11.21 -3.11
N PHE A 24 -12.83 11.81 -3.17
CA PHE A 24 -11.63 11.13 -3.66
C PHE A 24 -11.36 9.84 -2.92
N ILE A 25 -11.08 8.77 -3.65
CA ILE A 25 -10.74 7.46 -3.09
C ILE A 25 -9.23 7.43 -2.83
N TRP A 26 -8.85 7.28 -1.56
CA TRP A 26 -7.45 7.32 -1.16
C TRP A 26 -6.76 5.99 -1.28
N ASP A 27 -7.47 4.91 -0.98
CA ASP A 27 -6.85 3.59 -0.95
C ASP A 27 -7.86 2.49 -1.25
N VAL A 28 -7.35 1.40 -1.79
CA VAL A 28 -8.07 0.15 -2.01
C VAL A 28 -7.23 -1.03 -1.55
N ALA A 29 -7.90 -2.03 -1.03
CA ALA A 29 -7.27 -3.30 -0.65
C ALA A 29 -8.11 -4.47 -1.14
N LEU A 30 -7.43 -5.51 -1.61
CA LEU A 30 -8.05 -6.77 -2.00
C LEU A 30 -7.86 -7.80 -0.88
N SER A 31 -8.91 -8.54 -0.55
CA SER A 31 -8.81 -9.64 0.42
C SER A 31 -7.87 -10.73 -0.08
N GLY A 32 -7.23 -11.47 0.83
CA GLY A 32 -6.23 -12.47 0.49
C GLY A 32 -6.73 -13.59 -0.44
N ASN A 33 -8.05 -13.81 -0.51
CA ASN A 33 -8.69 -14.74 -1.45
C ASN A 33 -9.16 -14.08 -2.77
N GLY A 34 -8.88 -12.78 -2.95
CA GLY A 34 -9.24 -12.04 -4.16
C GLY A 34 -10.74 -11.74 -4.34
N GLN A 35 -11.61 -12.08 -3.38
CA GLN A 35 -13.06 -11.98 -3.58
C GLN A 35 -13.67 -10.65 -3.13
N ILE A 36 -13.07 -10.00 -2.15
CA ILE A 36 -13.58 -8.76 -1.55
C ILE A 36 -12.60 -7.64 -1.81
N LEU A 37 -13.08 -6.55 -2.35
CA LEU A 37 -12.36 -5.29 -2.43
C LEU A 37 -12.91 -4.34 -1.38
N ALA A 38 -12.03 -3.64 -0.66
CA ALA A 38 -12.37 -2.54 0.23
C ALA A 38 -11.85 -1.24 -0.34
N SER A 39 -12.61 -0.17 -0.21
CA SER A 39 -12.20 1.19 -0.60
C SER A 39 -12.53 2.20 0.47
N VAL A 40 -11.69 3.25 0.58
CA VAL A 40 -11.82 4.33 1.56
C VAL A 40 -11.63 5.69 0.90
N SER A 41 -12.33 6.70 1.43
CA SER A 41 -12.48 7.97 0.74
C SER A 41 -12.52 9.19 1.70
N ASN A 42 -12.46 10.38 1.08
CA ASN A 42 -12.77 11.66 1.72
C ASN A 42 -14.23 11.76 2.20
N ASP A 43 -15.13 10.95 1.66
CA ASP A 43 -16.52 10.89 2.12
C ASP A 43 -16.66 10.21 3.50
N MET A 44 -15.52 9.83 4.12
CA MET A 44 -15.42 9.16 5.43
C MET A 44 -16.03 7.75 5.47
N MET A 45 -16.45 7.23 4.30
CA MET A 45 -17.08 5.92 4.20
C MET A 45 -16.08 4.84 3.80
N ILE A 46 -16.38 3.61 4.23
CA ILE A 46 -15.76 2.40 3.74
C ILE A 46 -16.79 1.68 2.88
N ARG A 47 -16.37 1.27 1.69
CA ARG A 47 -17.20 0.44 0.81
C ARG A 47 -16.53 -0.90 0.59
N LEU A 48 -17.34 -1.94 0.60
CA LEU A 48 -16.93 -3.30 0.26
C LEU A 48 -17.60 -3.69 -1.06
N TRP A 49 -16.83 -4.34 -1.91
CA TRP A 49 -17.28 -4.74 -3.25
C TRP A 49 -16.96 -6.21 -3.46
N ASN A 50 -17.80 -6.89 -4.23
CA ASN A 50 -17.43 -8.18 -4.79
C ASN A 50 -16.47 -7.93 -5.96
N ALA A 51 -15.21 -8.36 -5.83
CA ALA A 51 -14.18 -8.07 -6.82
C ALA A 51 -14.48 -8.69 -8.19
N ASN A 52 -15.16 -9.86 -8.22
CA ASN A 52 -15.48 -10.56 -9.46
C ASN A 52 -16.67 -9.96 -10.21
N THR A 53 -17.69 -9.48 -9.49
CA THR A 53 -18.90 -8.91 -10.12
C THR A 53 -18.87 -7.40 -10.23
N GLY A 54 -18.05 -6.73 -9.40
CA GLY A 54 -18.04 -5.27 -9.27
C GLY A 54 -19.19 -4.72 -8.43
N LEU A 55 -20.08 -5.55 -7.92
CA LEU A 55 -21.23 -5.11 -7.14
C LEU A 55 -20.83 -4.74 -5.71
N GLN A 56 -21.41 -3.66 -5.18
CA GLN A 56 -21.21 -3.27 -3.80
C GLN A 56 -21.85 -4.31 -2.85
N ARG A 57 -21.12 -4.68 -1.78
CA ARG A 57 -21.58 -5.60 -0.74
C ARG A 57 -22.22 -4.84 0.42
N GLY A 58 -23.55 -4.73 0.37
CA GLY A 58 -24.32 -4.00 1.37
C GLY A 58 -24.17 -2.47 1.26
N ALA A 59 -24.66 -1.75 2.26
CA ALA A 59 -24.53 -0.30 2.33
C ALA A 59 -23.07 0.12 2.59
N ALA A 60 -22.72 1.36 2.21
CA ALA A 60 -21.48 1.97 2.67
C ALA A 60 -21.46 2.01 4.21
N LYS A 61 -20.32 1.67 4.79
CA LYS A 61 -20.21 1.56 6.25
C LYS A 61 -19.56 2.83 6.80
N ASP A 62 -20.30 3.52 7.63
CA ASP A 62 -19.73 4.45 8.59
C ASP A 62 -19.14 3.62 9.74
N ASN A 63 -17.81 3.52 9.80
CA ASN A 63 -17.14 2.88 10.91
C ASN A 63 -16.80 3.87 12.05
N GLY A 64 -17.39 5.06 11.99
CA GLY A 64 -17.28 6.10 13.01
C GLY A 64 -16.04 6.97 12.93
N HIS A 65 -15.27 6.95 11.84
CA HIS A 65 -14.24 7.97 11.59
C HIS A 65 -14.89 9.34 11.41
N SER A 66 -14.30 10.36 12.04
CA SER A 66 -14.80 11.75 11.99
C SER A 66 -14.06 12.61 10.96
N ASN A 67 -13.14 12.01 10.18
CA ASN A 67 -12.40 12.70 9.13
C ASN A 67 -12.02 11.70 8.02
N TRP A 68 -11.36 12.19 6.98
CA TRP A 68 -10.95 11.43 5.79
C TRP A 68 -10.25 10.12 6.13
N VAL A 69 -10.69 9.04 5.53
CA VAL A 69 -10.05 7.73 5.67
C VAL A 69 -8.99 7.57 4.60
N ARG A 70 -7.74 7.40 5.02
CA ARG A 70 -6.55 7.45 4.16
C ARG A 70 -6.06 6.10 3.68
N CYS A 71 -6.21 5.08 4.49
CA CYS A 71 -5.65 3.78 4.19
C CYS A 71 -6.58 2.67 4.68
N VAL A 72 -6.59 1.58 3.95
CA VAL A 72 -7.36 0.38 4.27
C VAL A 72 -6.53 -0.87 4.01
N ARG A 73 -6.50 -1.82 4.96
CA ARG A 73 -5.81 -3.11 4.81
C ARG A 73 -6.64 -4.24 5.39
N PHE A 74 -6.70 -5.35 4.67
CA PHE A 74 -7.24 -6.60 5.21
C PHE A 74 -6.19 -7.29 6.09
N SER A 75 -6.64 -7.91 7.19
CA SER A 75 -5.81 -8.86 7.90
C SER A 75 -5.49 -10.07 6.99
N PRO A 76 -4.36 -10.78 7.21
CA PRO A 76 -3.93 -11.88 6.33
C PRO A 76 -4.98 -12.98 6.14
N MET A 77 -5.78 -13.26 7.19
CA MET A 77 -6.89 -14.22 7.14
C MET A 77 -8.20 -13.62 6.59
N GLY A 78 -8.22 -12.35 6.20
CA GLY A 78 -9.37 -11.65 5.63
C GLY A 78 -10.52 -11.36 6.59
N ARG A 79 -10.38 -11.68 7.90
CA ARG A 79 -11.45 -11.47 8.90
C ARG A 79 -11.61 -10.01 9.28
N PHE A 80 -10.52 -9.30 9.44
CA PHE A 80 -10.50 -7.91 9.88
C PHE A 80 -10.07 -6.97 8.79
N LEU A 81 -10.56 -5.74 8.90
CA LEU A 81 -10.19 -4.60 8.09
C LEU A 81 -9.64 -3.51 9.01
N ALA A 82 -8.42 -3.06 8.79
CA ALA A 82 -7.86 -1.91 9.46
C ALA A 82 -8.00 -0.67 8.59
N THR A 83 -8.42 0.44 9.17
CA THR A 83 -8.51 1.75 8.51
C THR A 83 -7.78 2.81 9.30
N ALA A 84 -7.11 3.71 8.60
CA ALA A 84 -6.39 4.85 9.15
C ALA A 84 -7.01 6.16 8.69
N SER A 85 -7.09 7.15 9.56
CA SER A 85 -7.80 8.39 9.27
C SER A 85 -7.05 9.65 9.71
N ASP A 86 -7.46 10.76 9.10
CA ASP A 86 -7.06 12.12 9.49
C ASP A 86 -7.63 12.50 10.86
N ASP A 87 -8.55 11.73 11.44
CA ASP A 87 -9.04 11.87 12.82
C ASP A 87 -8.05 11.37 13.87
N MET A 88 -6.83 11.01 13.46
CA MET A 88 -5.73 10.51 14.30
C MET A 88 -5.99 9.13 14.93
N THR A 89 -7.05 8.44 14.50
CA THR A 89 -7.39 7.10 15.00
C THR A 89 -7.22 6.02 13.92
N ILE A 90 -7.10 4.79 14.40
CA ILE A 90 -7.14 3.59 13.58
C ILE A 90 -8.33 2.77 14.08
N ARG A 91 -9.07 2.18 13.14
CA ARG A 91 -10.15 1.25 13.47
C ARG A 91 -9.88 -0.10 12.88
N ILE A 92 -10.12 -1.14 13.68
CA ILE A 92 -10.11 -2.53 13.23
C ILE A 92 -11.56 -3.00 13.28
N SER A 93 -12.12 -3.38 12.14
CA SER A 93 -13.52 -3.78 12.00
C SER A 93 -13.62 -5.21 11.48
N ASP A 94 -14.61 -5.97 11.92
CA ASP A 94 -14.91 -7.27 11.36
C ASP A 94 -15.56 -7.11 9.98
N VAL A 95 -15.01 -7.79 8.97
CA VAL A 95 -15.42 -7.64 7.56
C VAL A 95 -16.86 -8.07 7.32
N ASN A 96 -17.33 -9.11 8.01
CA ASN A 96 -18.66 -9.66 7.80
C ASN A 96 -19.75 -8.83 8.48
N THR A 97 -19.54 -8.47 9.75
CA THR A 97 -20.52 -7.71 10.51
C THR A 97 -20.40 -6.21 10.30
N GLY A 98 -19.20 -5.72 9.98
CA GLY A 98 -18.86 -4.30 9.87
C GLY A 98 -18.74 -3.58 11.21
N PHE A 99 -18.90 -4.28 12.34
CA PHE A 99 -18.69 -3.66 13.64
C PHE A 99 -17.22 -3.39 13.91
N THR A 100 -16.94 -2.25 14.53
CA THR A 100 -15.60 -1.91 15.02
C THR A 100 -15.22 -2.85 16.16
N TYR A 101 -14.21 -3.67 15.91
CA TYR A 101 -13.64 -4.60 16.90
C TYR A 101 -12.71 -3.87 17.87
N ARG A 102 -11.90 -2.93 17.36
CA ARG A 102 -10.98 -2.10 18.15
C ARG A 102 -10.87 -0.70 17.55
N MET A 103 -10.72 0.27 18.43
CA MET A 103 -10.29 1.63 18.10
C MET A 103 -8.95 1.87 18.78
N LEU A 104 -7.92 2.18 17.98
CA LEU A 104 -6.56 2.43 18.45
C LEU A 104 -6.35 3.95 18.49
N GLN A 105 -6.05 4.45 19.66
CA GLN A 105 -5.83 5.88 19.90
C GLN A 105 -4.43 6.11 20.48
N GLY A 106 -3.90 7.31 20.24
CA GLY A 106 -2.61 7.72 20.77
C GLY A 106 -1.75 8.50 19.80
N HIS A 107 -1.90 8.33 18.47
CA HIS A 107 -1.27 9.24 17.53
C HIS A 107 -1.79 10.67 17.75
N THR A 108 -0.89 11.65 17.64
CA THR A 108 -1.18 13.09 17.80
C THR A 108 -1.24 13.83 16.47
N GLY A 109 -1.06 13.11 15.37
CA GLY A 109 -1.19 13.57 14.00
C GLY A 109 -2.01 12.59 13.16
N ARG A 110 -2.37 12.99 11.94
CA ARG A 110 -3.13 12.16 11.00
C ARG A 110 -2.44 10.83 10.78
N VAL A 111 -3.19 9.73 10.77
CA VAL A 111 -2.65 8.41 10.45
C VAL A 111 -2.75 8.18 8.94
N ARG A 112 -1.60 8.04 8.29
CA ARG A 112 -1.47 7.96 6.82
C ARG A 112 -1.56 6.56 6.28
N ALA A 113 -0.99 5.60 6.99
CA ALA A 113 -0.92 4.22 6.55
C ALA A 113 -1.01 3.26 7.73
N VAL A 114 -1.55 2.10 7.46
CA VAL A 114 -1.55 0.94 8.36
C VAL A 114 -1.17 -0.31 7.58
N GLU A 115 -0.54 -1.27 8.25
CA GLU A 115 -0.17 -2.56 7.67
C GLU A 115 -0.23 -3.64 8.75
N PHE A 116 -0.83 -4.79 8.43
CA PHE A 116 -0.80 -5.95 9.31
C PHE A 116 0.52 -6.72 9.14
N SER A 117 1.07 -7.22 10.24
CA SER A 117 2.10 -8.26 10.16
C SER A 117 1.56 -9.51 9.45
N THR A 118 2.44 -10.30 8.87
CA THR A 118 2.07 -11.50 8.10
C THR A 118 1.33 -12.55 8.92
N ASP A 119 1.54 -12.59 10.24
CA ASP A 119 0.80 -13.43 11.19
C ASP A 119 -0.52 -12.81 11.67
N GLY A 120 -0.81 -11.56 11.30
CA GLY A 120 -2.00 -10.81 11.67
C GLY A 120 -2.11 -10.40 13.14
N ARG A 121 -1.05 -10.59 13.94
CA ARG A 121 -1.07 -10.29 15.38
C ARG A 121 -0.69 -8.86 15.71
N THR A 122 0.11 -8.24 14.85
CA THR A 122 0.59 -6.87 15.00
C THR A 122 0.06 -6.01 13.87
N LEU A 123 -0.27 -4.76 14.17
CA LEU A 123 -0.57 -3.72 13.19
C LEU A 123 0.49 -2.63 13.33
N ALA A 124 1.08 -2.19 12.23
CA ALA A 124 1.91 -1.00 12.16
C ALA A 124 1.09 0.19 11.68
N SER A 125 1.42 1.38 12.15
CA SER A 125 0.81 2.63 11.69
C SER A 125 1.84 3.72 11.50
N ALA A 126 1.66 4.55 10.47
CA ALA A 126 2.48 5.71 10.12
C ALA A 126 1.66 7.00 10.29
N SER A 127 2.26 8.04 10.88
CA SER A 127 1.54 9.26 11.19
C SER A 127 2.31 10.55 10.90
N ASP A 128 1.53 11.63 10.74
CA ASP A 128 2.04 13.01 10.66
C ASP A 128 2.67 13.48 11.99
N ASP A 129 2.55 12.70 13.09
CA ASP A 129 3.25 12.94 14.35
C ASP A 129 4.72 12.49 14.34
N PHE A 130 5.24 12.09 13.15
CA PHE A 130 6.61 11.64 12.88
C PHE A 130 6.93 10.26 13.47
N THR A 131 5.97 9.58 14.06
CA THR A 131 6.16 8.27 14.66
C THR A 131 5.57 7.13 13.81
N VAL A 132 6.17 5.96 13.98
CA VAL A 132 5.53 4.69 13.64
C VAL A 132 5.15 4.00 14.93
N ARG A 133 3.97 3.38 14.97
CA ARG A 133 3.51 2.63 16.15
C ARG A 133 3.19 1.20 15.79
N LEU A 134 3.51 0.30 16.71
CA LEU A 134 3.13 -1.11 16.65
C LEU A 134 2.06 -1.39 17.69
N TRP A 135 0.99 -2.07 17.27
CA TRP A 135 -0.19 -2.34 18.08
C TRP A 135 -0.47 -3.84 18.12
N ASN A 136 -0.91 -4.35 19.27
CA ASN A 136 -1.46 -5.69 19.36
C ASN A 136 -2.89 -5.70 18.81
N VAL A 137 -3.15 -6.49 17.79
CA VAL A 137 -4.46 -6.52 17.10
C VAL A 137 -5.57 -7.04 18.01
N SER A 138 -5.28 -8.02 18.85
CA SER A 138 -6.29 -8.67 19.70
C SER A 138 -6.71 -7.82 20.90
N SER A 139 -5.75 -7.18 21.57
CA SER A 139 -6.02 -6.31 22.72
C SER A 139 -6.27 -4.85 22.34
N GLY A 140 -5.75 -4.38 21.20
CA GLY A 140 -5.72 -2.98 20.83
C GLY A 140 -4.63 -2.16 21.55
N SER A 141 -3.77 -2.80 22.34
CA SER A 141 -2.75 -2.11 23.11
C SER A 141 -1.57 -1.69 22.25
N LEU A 142 -0.98 -0.53 22.57
CA LEU A 142 0.27 -0.07 22.00
C LEU A 142 1.41 -0.98 22.50
N LEU A 143 2.15 -1.55 21.56
CA LEU A 143 3.33 -2.37 21.83
C LEU A 143 4.60 -1.52 21.83
N LYS A 144 4.77 -0.66 20.82
CA LYS A 144 5.97 0.16 20.63
C LYS A 144 5.65 1.48 19.93
N THR A 145 6.45 2.49 20.22
CA THR A 145 6.57 3.71 19.43
C THR A 145 7.98 3.78 18.87
N LEU A 146 8.10 3.81 17.54
CA LEU A 146 9.37 3.89 16.83
C LEU A 146 9.60 5.36 16.48
N ASN A 147 10.58 5.95 17.15
CA ASN A 147 10.93 7.36 17.01
C ASN A 147 12.21 7.48 16.17
N GLY A 148 12.29 8.55 15.37
CA GLY A 148 13.49 8.83 14.59
C GLY A 148 13.24 9.69 13.36
N HIS A 149 12.12 9.53 12.67
CA HIS A 149 11.76 10.42 11.57
C HIS A 149 11.58 11.86 12.06
N SER A 150 12.00 12.80 11.21
CA SER A 150 11.88 14.24 11.45
C SER A 150 10.84 14.91 10.55
N GLY A 151 10.10 14.12 9.79
CA GLY A 151 9.00 14.53 8.92
C GLY A 151 7.84 13.55 9.00
N TRP A 152 6.73 13.88 8.35
CA TRP A 152 5.54 13.05 8.31
C TRP A 152 5.87 11.65 7.80
N VAL A 153 5.44 10.60 8.50
CA VAL A 153 5.61 9.23 8.05
C VAL A 153 4.46 8.86 7.11
N ARG A 154 4.81 8.48 5.87
CA ARG A 154 3.84 8.33 4.77
C ARG A 154 3.38 6.91 4.56
N ALA A 155 4.28 5.94 4.67
CA ALA A 155 3.97 4.55 4.42
C ALA A 155 4.78 3.65 5.36
N VAL A 156 4.24 2.47 5.60
CA VAL A 156 4.90 1.37 6.32
C VAL A 156 4.69 0.07 5.55
N ALA A 157 5.66 -0.84 5.63
CA ALA A 157 5.55 -2.18 5.07
C ALA A 157 6.30 -3.18 5.95
N PHE A 158 5.69 -4.34 6.22
CA PHE A 158 6.38 -5.45 6.87
C PHE A 158 7.17 -6.29 5.85
N SER A 159 8.33 -6.78 6.25
CA SER A 159 8.99 -7.85 5.51
C SER A 159 8.14 -9.13 5.53
N PRO A 160 8.25 -10.02 4.51
CA PRO A 160 7.45 -11.25 4.44
C PRO A 160 7.59 -12.17 5.66
N ASP A 161 8.74 -12.16 6.33
CA ASP A 161 8.98 -12.92 7.57
C ASP A 161 8.51 -12.18 8.84
N GLY A 162 8.01 -10.95 8.69
CA GLY A 162 7.50 -10.11 9.77
C GLY A 162 8.55 -9.54 10.72
N LYS A 163 9.85 -9.75 10.46
CA LYS A 163 10.93 -9.34 11.37
C LYS A 163 11.39 -7.92 11.18
N ILE A 164 11.23 -7.37 9.99
CA ILE A 164 11.60 -6.01 9.64
C ILE A 164 10.36 -5.22 9.27
N LEU A 165 10.29 -3.98 9.74
CA LEU A 165 9.33 -2.98 9.27
C LEU A 165 10.09 -1.88 8.55
N ALA A 166 9.66 -1.52 7.36
CA ALA A 166 10.12 -0.33 6.65
C ALA A 166 9.14 0.82 6.88
N SER A 167 9.65 2.03 7.05
CA SER A 167 8.86 3.26 7.09
C SER A 167 9.47 4.34 6.20
N THR A 168 8.63 5.14 5.56
CA THR A 168 9.05 6.23 4.67
C THR A 168 8.52 7.56 5.15
N SER A 169 9.26 8.64 4.88
CA SER A 169 8.92 9.94 5.43
C SER A 169 9.18 11.11 4.47
N ASP A 170 8.57 12.24 4.83
CA ASP A 170 8.86 13.54 4.24
C ASP A 170 10.25 14.07 4.64
N ASP A 171 10.96 13.41 5.57
CA ASP A 171 12.36 13.67 5.85
C ASP A 171 13.33 13.09 4.80
N ASN A 172 12.80 12.56 3.72
CA ASN A 172 13.51 11.96 2.58
C ASN A 172 14.29 10.68 2.94
N THR A 173 14.00 10.06 4.08
CA THR A 173 14.64 8.82 4.51
C THR A 173 13.64 7.66 4.56
N ILE A 174 14.19 6.45 4.42
CA ILE A 174 13.52 5.21 4.77
C ILE A 174 14.23 4.67 6.00
N ARG A 175 13.47 4.17 6.98
CA ARG A 175 14.04 3.48 8.14
C ARG A 175 13.58 2.04 8.16
N LEU A 176 14.51 1.15 8.45
CA LEU A 176 14.25 -0.27 8.69
C LEU A 176 14.36 -0.52 10.19
N TRP A 177 13.31 -1.15 10.74
CA TRP A 177 13.18 -1.38 12.17
C TRP A 177 13.08 -2.88 12.46
N ASP A 178 13.76 -3.35 13.49
CA ASP A 178 13.51 -4.67 14.04
C ASP A 178 12.17 -4.66 14.79
N THR A 179 11.23 -5.50 14.37
CA THR A 179 9.87 -5.49 14.92
C THR A 179 9.81 -6.02 16.37
N THR A 180 10.76 -6.87 16.76
CA THR A 180 10.83 -7.47 18.10
C THR A 180 11.41 -6.49 19.11
N THR A 181 12.50 -5.82 18.77
CA THR A 181 13.19 -4.87 19.68
C THR A 181 12.65 -3.46 19.55
N GLY A 182 12.23 -3.05 18.34
CA GLY A 182 11.88 -1.68 17.97
C GLY A 182 13.09 -0.81 17.61
N ASN A 183 14.28 -1.39 17.54
CA ASN A 183 15.50 -0.66 17.19
C ASN A 183 15.57 -0.40 15.68
N GLU A 184 16.15 0.74 15.31
CA GLU A 184 16.52 1.02 13.92
C GLU A 184 17.67 0.12 13.49
N ILE A 185 17.48 -0.62 12.39
CA ILE A 185 18.51 -1.48 11.77
C ILE A 185 19.32 -0.67 10.76
N HIS A 186 18.60 0.04 9.86
CA HIS A 186 19.18 0.85 8.81
C HIS A 186 18.39 2.14 8.61
N ARG A 187 19.14 3.19 8.25
CA ARG A 187 18.60 4.42 7.70
C ARG A 187 19.05 4.56 6.26
N LEU A 188 18.12 4.44 5.30
CA LEU A 188 18.43 4.50 3.87
C LEU A 188 18.28 5.95 3.41
N ILE A 189 19.37 6.49 2.90
CA ILE A 189 19.46 7.88 2.43
C ILE A 189 19.76 7.86 0.94
N GLY A 190 19.09 8.72 0.19
CA GLY A 190 19.34 8.84 -1.24
C GLY A 190 18.24 9.57 -1.99
N HIS A 191 16.96 9.39 -1.63
CA HIS A 191 15.89 10.20 -2.20
C HIS A 191 16.06 11.68 -1.82
N GLU A 192 15.75 12.55 -2.77
CA GLU A 192 15.90 14.01 -2.61
C GLU A 192 14.58 14.70 -2.26
N SER A 193 13.52 13.92 -2.11
CA SER A 193 12.19 14.42 -1.79
C SER A 193 11.37 13.38 -1.04
N SER A 194 10.21 13.80 -0.52
CA SER A 194 9.25 12.97 0.23
C SER A 194 9.04 11.60 -0.41
N ILE A 195 9.15 10.54 0.39
CA ILE A 195 8.97 9.15 -0.03
C ILE A 195 7.57 8.70 0.34
N ARG A 196 6.77 8.31 -0.67
CA ARG A 196 5.34 8.05 -0.50
C ARG A 196 4.96 6.58 -0.50
N ALA A 197 5.78 5.74 -1.11
CA ALA A 197 5.49 4.33 -1.27
C ALA A 197 6.71 3.49 -0.92
N VAL A 198 6.44 2.32 -0.34
CA VAL A 198 7.45 1.32 -0.01
C VAL A 198 6.84 -0.07 -0.04
N CYS A 199 7.56 -1.05 -0.56
CA CYS A 199 7.18 -2.45 -0.48
C CYS A 199 8.42 -3.36 -0.47
N PHE A 200 8.33 -4.49 0.21
CA PHE A 200 9.34 -5.54 0.15
C PHE A 200 9.09 -6.47 -1.03
N SER A 201 10.16 -7.02 -1.59
CA SER A 201 10.06 -8.17 -2.47
C SER A 201 9.54 -9.41 -1.70
N PRO A 202 8.88 -10.38 -2.37
CA PRO A 202 8.32 -11.56 -1.70
C PRO A 202 9.34 -12.40 -0.93
N ASN A 203 10.61 -12.38 -1.34
CA ASN A 203 11.70 -13.06 -0.64
C ASN A 203 12.33 -12.22 0.48
N GLY A 204 11.87 -11.00 0.69
CA GLY A 204 12.34 -10.06 1.71
C GLY A 204 13.73 -9.47 1.47
N LYS A 205 14.42 -9.81 0.37
CA LYS A 205 15.81 -9.38 0.12
C LYS A 205 15.93 -7.98 -0.48
N LEU A 206 14.88 -7.52 -1.13
CA LEU A 206 14.82 -6.20 -1.77
C LEU A 206 13.71 -5.36 -1.16
N LEU A 207 13.95 -4.05 -1.13
CA LEU A 207 12.95 -3.04 -0.84
C LEU A 207 12.83 -2.11 -2.04
N ALA A 208 11.62 -1.81 -2.47
CA ALA A 208 11.36 -0.79 -3.47
C ALA A 208 10.75 0.45 -2.79
N SER A 209 11.18 1.64 -3.19
CA SER A 209 10.66 2.90 -2.68
C SER A 209 10.43 3.91 -3.79
N GLY A 210 9.34 4.68 -3.68
CA GLY A 210 8.94 5.70 -4.64
C GLY A 210 8.77 7.06 -4.00
N SER A 211 9.30 8.08 -4.67
CA SER A 211 9.37 9.42 -4.16
C SER A 211 8.71 10.46 -5.08
N GLN A 212 8.50 11.66 -4.53
CA GLN A 212 8.06 12.83 -5.27
C GLN A 212 9.09 13.30 -6.31
N ASN A 213 10.36 12.94 -6.16
CA ASN A 213 11.39 13.23 -7.18
C ASN A 213 11.31 12.31 -8.41
N LYS A 214 10.21 11.53 -8.55
CA LYS A 214 9.83 10.75 -9.74
C LYS A 214 10.67 9.49 -9.97
N ASP A 215 11.62 9.15 -9.10
CA ASP A 215 12.41 7.93 -9.19
C ASP A 215 11.84 6.82 -8.28
N LEU A 216 12.06 5.59 -8.72
CA LEU A 216 11.88 4.39 -7.94
C LEU A 216 13.27 3.85 -7.60
N ARG A 217 13.51 3.54 -6.34
CA ARG A 217 14.79 3.01 -5.86
C ARG A 217 14.64 1.61 -5.31
N ILE A 218 15.66 0.79 -5.60
CA ILE A 218 15.75 -0.59 -5.12
C ILE A 218 16.92 -0.68 -4.15
N TRP A 219 16.66 -1.24 -2.99
CA TRP A 219 17.59 -1.34 -1.90
C TRP A 219 17.79 -2.80 -1.48
N ASN A 220 18.98 -3.15 -1.04
CA ASN A 220 19.24 -4.41 -0.36
C ASN A 220 18.83 -4.28 1.12
N THR A 221 17.94 -5.13 1.58
CA THR A 221 17.38 -5.05 2.94
C THR A 221 18.37 -5.44 4.04
N THR A 222 19.34 -6.30 3.71
CA THR A 222 20.35 -6.78 4.68
C THR A 222 21.47 -5.77 4.88
N SER A 223 21.95 -5.15 3.81
CA SER A 223 23.07 -4.20 3.88
C SER A 223 22.64 -2.73 3.93
N GLY A 224 21.38 -2.43 3.62
CA GLY A 224 20.90 -1.06 3.44
C GLY A 224 21.40 -0.37 2.17
N ALA A 225 22.14 -1.06 1.30
CA ALA A 225 22.75 -0.47 0.12
C ALA A 225 21.72 -0.17 -0.98
N LEU A 226 21.86 0.98 -1.66
CA LEU A 226 21.14 1.30 -2.88
C LEU A 226 21.69 0.43 -4.02
N LEU A 227 20.81 -0.32 -4.69
CA LEU A 227 21.17 -1.18 -5.83
C LEU A 227 20.86 -0.54 -7.17
N ASN A 228 19.68 0.04 -7.32
CA ASN A 228 19.21 0.60 -8.59
C ASN A 228 18.40 1.88 -8.37
N VAL A 229 18.49 2.78 -9.37
CA VAL A 229 17.62 3.95 -9.51
C VAL A 229 16.89 3.85 -10.84
N LEU A 230 15.57 3.70 -10.80
CA LEU A 230 14.74 3.49 -11.97
C LEU A 230 14.07 4.82 -12.32
N GLN A 231 14.46 5.35 -13.46
CA GLN A 231 13.97 6.62 -13.99
C GLN A 231 13.00 6.38 -15.15
N GLY A 232 12.06 7.31 -15.34
CA GLY A 232 11.14 7.24 -16.47
C GLY A 232 9.80 7.88 -16.20
N HIS A 233 9.29 7.86 -14.97
CA HIS A 233 8.11 8.63 -14.62
C HIS A 233 8.38 10.15 -14.74
N SER A 234 7.40 10.89 -15.23
CA SER A 234 7.45 12.35 -15.33
C SER A 234 6.71 13.06 -14.19
N GLY A 235 5.99 12.30 -13.35
CA GLY A 235 5.27 12.76 -12.15
C GLY A 235 5.68 12.02 -10.88
N PRO A 236 5.35 12.56 -9.69
CA PRO A 236 5.56 11.92 -8.39
C PRO A 236 5.01 10.49 -8.32
N LEU A 237 5.79 9.55 -7.75
CA LEU A 237 5.32 8.20 -7.51
C LEU A 237 4.36 8.16 -6.31
N ARG A 238 3.29 7.38 -6.46
CA ARG A 238 2.25 7.22 -5.43
C ARG A 238 2.23 5.84 -4.83
N VAL A 239 2.39 4.82 -5.65
CA VAL A 239 2.28 3.42 -5.22
C VAL A 239 3.26 2.54 -5.98
N ILE A 240 3.73 1.51 -5.29
CA ILE A 240 4.65 0.50 -5.81
C ILE A 240 4.19 -0.86 -5.30
N ALA A 241 4.30 -1.88 -6.13
CA ALA A 241 4.03 -3.25 -5.74
C ALA A 241 5.00 -4.21 -6.46
N PHE A 242 5.48 -5.25 -5.77
CA PHE A 242 6.12 -6.39 -6.41
C PHE A 242 5.07 -7.40 -6.85
N SER A 243 5.35 -8.11 -7.95
CA SER A 243 4.63 -9.34 -8.29
C SER A 243 4.88 -10.43 -7.24
N THR A 244 3.98 -11.39 -7.13
CA THR A 244 4.06 -12.46 -6.12
C THR A 244 5.28 -13.37 -6.31
N ASP A 245 5.77 -13.50 -7.53
CA ASP A 245 7.01 -14.22 -7.87
C ASP A 245 8.29 -13.37 -7.67
N GLY A 246 8.12 -12.05 -7.43
CA GLY A 246 9.22 -11.09 -7.25
C GLY A 246 9.96 -10.72 -8.55
N ASN A 247 9.47 -11.16 -9.70
CA ASN A 247 10.13 -10.90 -11.00
C ASN A 247 9.79 -9.53 -11.57
N LEU A 248 8.68 -8.93 -11.14
CA LEU A 248 8.24 -7.63 -11.62
C LEU A 248 8.04 -6.65 -10.47
N VAL A 249 8.22 -5.37 -10.78
CA VAL A 249 7.81 -4.25 -9.95
C VAL A 249 6.85 -3.40 -10.77
N ALA A 250 5.69 -3.08 -10.22
CA ALA A 250 4.78 -2.09 -10.78
C ALA A 250 4.89 -0.78 -10.02
N SER A 251 4.90 0.35 -10.71
CA SER A 251 4.87 1.67 -10.11
C SER A 251 3.84 2.55 -10.80
N ALA A 252 3.10 3.34 -10.04
CA ALA A 252 2.17 4.32 -10.56
C ALA A 252 2.51 5.73 -10.07
N ALA A 253 2.28 6.72 -10.93
CA ALA A 253 2.66 8.09 -10.69
C ALA A 253 1.58 9.10 -11.13
N ASP A 254 1.78 10.36 -10.73
CA ASP A 254 0.93 11.48 -11.13
C ASP A 254 1.03 11.83 -12.63
N ASP A 255 1.93 11.16 -13.37
CA ASP A 255 2.01 11.28 -14.85
C ASP A 255 0.95 10.44 -15.57
N LEU A 256 -0.01 9.89 -14.84
CA LEU A 256 -1.10 9.07 -15.38
C LEU A 256 -0.61 7.78 -16.04
N THR A 257 0.54 7.26 -15.63
CA THR A 257 1.06 5.99 -16.14
C THR A 257 1.30 4.98 -15.02
N ILE A 258 1.17 3.69 -15.35
CA ILE A 258 1.75 2.60 -14.57
C ILE A 258 2.90 2.01 -15.38
N ARG A 259 4.07 1.89 -14.75
CA ARG A 259 5.24 1.26 -15.35
C ARG A 259 5.52 -0.06 -14.70
N VAL A 260 5.93 -1.04 -15.52
CA VAL A 260 6.31 -2.37 -15.07
C VAL A 260 7.80 -2.57 -15.39
N TRP A 261 8.54 -3.01 -14.38
CA TRP A 261 9.99 -3.16 -14.41
C TRP A 261 10.36 -4.61 -14.14
N ALA A 262 11.24 -5.19 -14.96
CA ALA A 262 11.65 -6.60 -14.84
C ALA A 262 12.89 -6.72 -13.94
N ALA A 263 12.73 -7.29 -12.73
CA ALA A 263 13.81 -7.43 -11.75
C ALA A 263 14.99 -8.29 -12.27
N PRO A 264 14.79 -9.44 -12.90
CA PRO A 264 15.90 -10.26 -13.42
C PRO A 264 16.71 -9.58 -14.52
N ALA A 265 16.11 -8.62 -15.24
CA ALA A 265 16.75 -7.88 -16.34
C ALA A 265 17.34 -6.54 -15.87
N GLY A 266 17.79 -6.43 -14.61
CA GLY A 266 18.34 -5.19 -14.07
C GLY A 266 17.30 -4.08 -13.90
N PHE A 267 16.03 -4.44 -13.73
CA PHE A 267 14.90 -3.54 -13.62
C PHE A 267 14.63 -2.68 -14.86
N ALA A 268 14.85 -3.24 -16.05
CA ALA A 268 14.44 -2.57 -17.28
C ALA A 268 12.92 -2.34 -17.30
N CYS A 269 12.48 -1.16 -17.78
CA CYS A 269 11.07 -0.89 -17.99
C CYS A 269 10.57 -1.73 -19.18
N VAL A 270 9.73 -2.71 -18.92
CA VAL A 270 9.21 -3.65 -19.93
C VAL A 270 7.83 -3.27 -20.44
N ARG A 271 7.10 -2.43 -19.70
CA ARG A 271 5.77 -1.97 -20.10
C ARG A 271 5.42 -0.62 -19.51
N VAL A 272 4.67 0.18 -20.27
CA VAL A 272 4.04 1.41 -19.81
C VAL A 272 2.55 1.31 -20.14
N LEU A 273 1.72 1.40 -19.12
CA LEU A 273 0.26 1.38 -19.23
C LEU A 273 -0.23 2.84 -19.12
N THR A 274 -1.08 3.25 -20.06
CA THR A 274 -1.67 4.58 -20.17
C THR A 274 -3.18 4.49 -20.29
N GLY A 275 -3.87 5.63 -20.31
CA GLY A 275 -5.33 5.66 -20.48
C GLY A 275 -6.11 5.92 -19.19
N TYR A 276 -5.42 6.41 -18.16
CA TYR A 276 -6.03 6.84 -16.92
C TYR A 276 -6.59 8.26 -17.04
N SER A 277 -7.82 8.46 -16.55
CA SER A 277 -8.51 9.76 -16.59
C SER A 277 -8.18 10.69 -15.42
N GLY A 278 -7.42 10.21 -14.44
CA GLY A 278 -7.03 10.94 -13.23
C GLY A 278 -5.84 10.29 -12.54
N TRP A 279 -5.33 10.94 -11.50
CA TRP A 279 -4.19 10.41 -10.73
C TRP A 279 -4.52 9.06 -10.10
N VAL A 280 -3.64 8.10 -10.28
CA VAL A 280 -3.73 6.79 -9.65
C VAL A 280 -3.18 6.89 -8.23
N ARG A 281 -4.06 6.79 -7.22
CA ARG A 281 -3.67 6.95 -5.81
C ARG A 281 -3.29 5.64 -5.14
N ALA A 282 -3.95 4.55 -5.53
CA ALA A 282 -3.67 3.22 -5.00
C ALA A 282 -3.82 2.16 -6.09
N ILE A 283 -3.01 1.11 -5.97
CA ILE A 283 -3.08 -0.10 -6.81
C ILE A 283 -3.01 -1.29 -5.87
N THR A 284 -3.81 -2.31 -6.18
CA THR A 284 -3.67 -3.62 -5.58
C THR A 284 -3.75 -4.70 -6.65
N LEU A 285 -3.00 -5.77 -6.45
CA LEU A 285 -2.94 -6.93 -7.36
C LEU A 285 -3.57 -8.14 -6.66
N SER A 286 -4.26 -8.97 -7.43
CA SER A 286 -4.66 -10.29 -6.93
C SER A 286 -3.44 -11.21 -6.82
N ARG A 287 -3.51 -12.19 -5.91
CA ARG A 287 -2.39 -13.14 -5.71
C ARG A 287 -2.07 -13.97 -6.94
N ASP A 288 -3.07 -14.25 -7.78
CA ASP A 288 -2.94 -14.96 -9.04
C ASP A 288 -2.51 -14.04 -10.20
N GLU A 289 -2.28 -12.73 -9.91
CA GLU A 289 -1.87 -11.69 -10.85
C GLU A 289 -2.82 -11.48 -12.05
N ASN A 290 -4.03 -12.06 -11.98
CA ASN A 290 -5.03 -11.95 -13.04
C ASN A 290 -5.87 -10.68 -12.93
N MET A 291 -5.80 -9.98 -11.79
CA MET A 291 -6.59 -8.78 -11.52
C MET A 291 -5.71 -7.63 -11.01
N VAL A 292 -5.85 -6.47 -11.65
CA VAL A 292 -5.29 -5.19 -11.21
C VAL A 292 -6.44 -4.27 -10.84
N VAL A 293 -6.43 -3.77 -9.63
CA VAL A 293 -7.42 -2.80 -9.18
C VAL A 293 -6.71 -1.50 -8.85
N TYR A 294 -7.25 -0.41 -9.32
CA TYR A 294 -6.72 0.92 -9.01
C TYR A 294 -7.82 1.95 -8.76
N THR A 295 -7.47 3.00 -8.03
CA THR A 295 -8.33 4.16 -7.80
C THR A 295 -7.91 5.31 -8.69
N SER A 296 -8.90 6.13 -9.10
CA SER A 296 -8.69 7.34 -9.87
C SER A 296 -9.28 8.56 -9.15
N ASP A 297 -8.73 9.74 -9.43
CA ASP A 297 -9.28 11.01 -8.94
C ASP A 297 -10.66 11.33 -9.50
N ASP A 298 -11.15 10.57 -10.48
CA ASP A 298 -12.53 10.63 -10.97
C ASP A 298 -13.56 10.00 -9.99
N MET A 299 -13.13 9.64 -8.77
CA MET A 299 -13.91 9.02 -7.71
C MET A 299 -14.38 7.59 -8.04
N THR A 300 -13.79 6.95 -9.06
CA THR A 300 -14.10 5.57 -9.44
C THR A 300 -12.96 4.62 -9.07
N ILE A 301 -13.32 3.34 -8.94
CA ILE A 301 -12.38 2.24 -8.88
C ILE A 301 -12.49 1.48 -10.18
N LYS A 302 -11.35 1.14 -10.77
CA LYS A 302 -11.33 0.34 -11.99
C LYS A 302 -10.67 -1.00 -11.73
N ILE A 303 -11.30 -2.04 -12.24
CA ILE A 303 -10.80 -3.41 -12.18
C ILE A 303 -10.42 -3.83 -13.59
N TRP A 304 -9.20 -4.24 -13.75
CA TRP A 304 -8.70 -4.88 -14.95
C TRP A 304 -8.47 -6.35 -14.68
N SER A 305 -8.97 -7.22 -15.53
CA SER A 305 -8.70 -8.65 -15.48
C SER A 305 -8.13 -9.13 -16.80
N SER A 306 -7.24 -10.13 -16.75
CA SER A 306 -6.85 -10.89 -17.94
C SER A 306 -8.07 -11.59 -18.51
N ALA A 307 -8.22 -11.55 -19.83
CA ALA A 307 -9.25 -12.28 -20.54
C ALA A 307 -9.02 -13.79 -20.46
#